data_9c852e16231f1740072c0947d7d1b04d
#
_entry.id   9c852e16231f1740072c0947d7d1b04d
#
_cell.length_a   1.000
_cell.length_b   1.000
_cell.length_c   1.000
_cell.angle_alpha   90.00
_cell.angle_beta   90.00
_cell.angle_gamma   90.00
#
_symmetry.space_group_name_H-M   'P 1'
#
loop_
_entity.id
_entity.type
_entity.pdbx_description
1 polymer ?
#
loop_
_entity_poly.entity_id
_entity_poly.type
_entity_poly.pdbx_seq_one_letter_code
_entity_poly.pdbx_strand_id
1 'polypeptide(L)'
;MARTRIETIINETGLASTKSVALKIELLPKLSLHAIYAIAAPLTQPFADTDVNPVLDRITIANHGYKKGLKGQFTTTGSLPGGISAATDYFIIRLDDNTIKVADSLANAEAGTAILINTTGSGTHTFTPAAFGGGMIGLSTSNNGINYVNLPSCQVSIDSAGNSMFNIVEPAYQFLKFTFTPSSGAVDLSVILNGYDSLGGKEGVGHVQ
;
A
#
# COMPACT_ATOMS: atom_id res chain seq x y z
N MET A 1 -7.71 -27.53 24.11
CA MET A 1 -8.49 -26.88 23.00
C MET A 1 -7.50 -26.16 22.10
N ALA A 2 -7.54 -26.44 20.79
CA ALA A 2 -6.74 -25.70 19.83
C ALA A 2 -7.20 -24.24 19.81
N ARG A 3 -6.27 -23.30 19.93
CA ARG A 3 -6.60 -21.87 19.82
C ARG A 3 -6.45 -21.46 18.35
N THR A 4 -7.51 -20.92 17.79
CA THR A 4 -7.49 -20.31 16.46
C THR A 4 -7.31 -18.82 16.65
N ARG A 5 -6.33 -18.23 15.97
CA ARG A 5 -6.14 -16.78 15.85
C ARG A 5 -6.57 -16.38 14.45
N ILE A 6 -7.57 -15.52 14.34
CA ILE A 6 -7.96 -14.87 13.11
C ILE A 6 -7.81 -13.36 13.33
N GLU A 7 -7.04 -12.71 12.50
CA GLU A 7 -6.77 -11.28 12.64
C GLU A 7 -6.62 -10.64 11.26
N THR A 8 -7.30 -9.52 11.05
CA THR A 8 -7.06 -8.66 9.90
C THR A 8 -5.83 -7.81 10.20
N ILE A 9 -4.75 -8.02 9.47
CA ILE A 9 -3.48 -7.34 9.68
C ILE A 9 -3.27 -6.13 8.76
N ILE A 10 -3.97 -6.10 7.64
CA ILE A 10 -4.05 -4.96 6.73
C ILE A 10 -5.50 -4.85 6.25
N ASN A 11 -6.03 -3.64 6.24
CA ASN A 11 -7.29 -3.29 5.60
C ASN A 11 -7.18 -1.84 5.10
N GLU A 12 -6.71 -1.69 3.88
CA GLU A 12 -6.39 -0.39 3.28
C GLU A 12 -7.13 -0.24 1.96
N THR A 13 -7.65 0.94 1.70
CA THR A 13 -8.26 1.31 0.42
C THR A 13 -7.37 2.30 -0.32
N GLY A 14 -7.27 2.14 -1.64
CA GLY A 14 -6.50 3.04 -2.50
C GLY A 14 -5.01 3.06 -2.19
N LEU A 15 -4.43 1.94 -1.74
CA LEU A 15 -3.02 1.85 -1.39
C LEU A 15 -2.15 2.01 -2.65
N ALA A 16 -1.34 3.06 -2.69
CA ALA A 16 -0.49 3.44 -3.83
C ALA A 16 0.99 3.52 -3.46
N SER A 17 1.36 3.16 -2.24
CA SER A 17 2.73 3.12 -1.73
C SER A 17 3.02 1.78 -1.06
N THR A 18 4.30 1.52 -0.80
CA THR A 18 4.71 0.28 -0.11
C THR A 18 4.09 0.20 1.28
N LYS A 19 3.46 -0.94 1.57
CA LYS A 19 2.92 -1.27 2.89
C LYS A 19 3.58 -2.52 3.43
N SER A 20 4.06 -2.47 4.66
CA SER A 20 4.61 -3.63 5.35
C SER A 20 4.03 -3.77 6.74
N VAL A 21 3.75 -5.00 7.14
CA VAL A 21 3.36 -5.36 8.51
C VAL A 21 4.21 -6.53 8.99
N ALA A 22 4.86 -6.35 10.12
CA ALA A 22 5.63 -7.39 10.78
C ALA A 22 4.81 -8.00 11.93
N LEU A 23 4.84 -9.30 12.03
CA LEU A 23 4.09 -10.09 13.01
C LEU A 23 5.05 -10.96 13.81
N LYS A 24 4.84 -11.03 15.11
CA LYS A 24 5.45 -12.07 15.97
C LYS A 24 4.59 -13.31 15.89
N ILE A 25 5.15 -14.41 15.41
CA ILE A 25 4.43 -15.66 15.12
C ILE A 25 4.81 -16.80 16.06
N GLU A 26 5.36 -16.50 17.22
CA GLU A 26 5.67 -17.49 18.24
C GLU A 26 4.45 -18.37 18.54
N LEU A 27 4.70 -19.66 18.65
CA LEU A 27 3.70 -20.68 19.01
C LEU A 27 2.58 -20.94 17.97
N LEU A 28 2.75 -20.50 16.74
CA LEU A 28 1.81 -20.82 15.65
C LEU A 28 2.46 -21.83 14.67
N PRO A 29 2.36 -23.15 14.91
CA PRO A 29 2.97 -24.16 14.06
C PRO A 29 2.40 -24.24 12.66
N LYS A 30 1.19 -23.72 12.47
CA LYS A 30 0.55 -23.57 11.16
C LYS A 30 -0.08 -22.19 11.08
N LEU A 31 0.22 -21.45 10.04
CA LEU A 31 -0.43 -20.20 9.75
C LEU A 31 -0.69 -20.06 8.24
N SER A 32 -1.75 -19.36 7.90
CA SER A 32 -2.01 -18.90 6.55
C SER A 32 -2.27 -17.39 6.56
N LEU A 33 -1.77 -16.71 5.52
CA LEU A 33 -2.12 -15.34 5.21
C LEU A 33 -2.95 -15.35 3.93
N HIS A 34 -4.14 -14.79 4.00
CA HIS A 34 -5.02 -14.60 2.85
C HIS A 34 -5.03 -13.12 2.49
N ALA A 35 -4.40 -12.77 1.38
CA ALA A 35 -4.42 -11.44 0.81
C ALA A 35 -5.53 -11.36 -0.24
N ILE A 36 -6.44 -10.41 -0.07
CA ILE A 36 -7.53 -10.08 -1.01
C ILE A 36 -7.24 -8.69 -1.54
N TYR A 37 -7.27 -8.53 -2.84
CA TYR A 37 -6.96 -7.25 -3.47
C TYR A 37 -7.95 -6.94 -4.61
N ALA A 38 -8.39 -5.68 -4.64
CA ALA A 38 -9.22 -5.13 -5.70
C ALA A 38 -8.54 -3.89 -6.29
N ILE A 39 -8.69 -3.68 -7.59
CA ILE A 39 -8.14 -2.47 -8.23
C ILE A 39 -8.93 -1.27 -7.73
N ALA A 40 -8.24 -0.35 -7.05
CA ALA A 40 -8.79 0.96 -6.74
C ALA A 40 -8.74 1.82 -8.01
N ALA A 41 -9.85 2.46 -8.34
CA ALA A 41 -9.95 3.39 -9.46
C ALA A 41 -10.09 4.82 -8.91
N PRO A 42 -8.99 5.49 -8.55
CA PRO A 42 -9.06 6.86 -8.06
C PRO A 42 -9.57 7.77 -9.18
N LEU A 43 -10.43 8.72 -8.80
CA LEU A 43 -11.11 9.59 -9.74
C LEU A 43 -10.16 10.66 -10.30
N THR A 44 -10.25 10.90 -11.60
CA THR A 44 -9.73 12.11 -12.24
C THR A 44 -10.49 13.32 -11.69
N GLN A 45 -9.78 14.34 -11.19
CA GLN A 45 -10.42 15.50 -10.60
C GLN A 45 -9.84 16.81 -11.14
N PRO A 46 -10.72 17.75 -11.54
CA PRO A 46 -10.33 19.08 -11.95
C PRO A 46 -10.14 19.99 -10.72
N PHE A 47 -9.35 21.04 -10.91
CA PHE A 47 -9.17 22.16 -9.98
C PHE A 47 -8.84 23.43 -10.76
N ALA A 48 -9.14 24.60 -10.19
CA ALA A 48 -8.87 25.89 -10.81
C ALA A 48 -7.42 26.35 -10.54
N ASP A 49 -6.95 27.32 -11.31
CA ASP A 49 -5.69 28.01 -11.04
C ASP A 49 -5.70 28.73 -9.68
N THR A 50 -6.87 29.21 -9.23
CA THR A 50 -7.06 29.81 -7.89
C THR A 50 -6.91 28.82 -6.73
N ASP A 51 -6.99 27.51 -7.00
CA ASP A 51 -6.81 26.44 -6.02
C ASP A 51 -5.33 26.09 -5.79
N VAL A 52 -4.43 26.68 -6.58
CA VAL A 52 -2.98 26.49 -6.48
C VAL A 52 -2.37 27.58 -5.59
N ASN A 53 -1.64 27.18 -4.57
CA ASN A 53 -0.92 28.07 -3.68
C ASN A 53 0.61 27.92 -3.86
N PRO A 54 1.27 28.81 -4.65
CA PRO A 54 2.70 28.71 -4.91
C PRO A 54 3.59 29.01 -3.69
N VAL A 55 3.07 29.74 -2.69
CA VAL A 55 3.84 30.05 -1.47
C VAL A 55 4.01 28.82 -0.58
N LEU A 56 3.04 27.92 -0.59
CA LEU A 56 3.03 26.72 0.25
C LEU A 56 3.28 25.43 -0.55
N ASP A 57 3.45 25.50 -1.87
CA ASP A 57 3.51 24.36 -2.79
C ASP A 57 2.30 23.43 -2.64
N ARG A 58 1.09 24.00 -2.60
CA ARG A 58 -0.14 23.26 -2.32
C ARG A 58 -1.16 23.41 -3.44
N ILE A 59 -1.95 22.36 -3.62
CA ILE A 59 -3.10 22.34 -4.49
C ILE A 59 -4.31 21.90 -3.66
N THR A 60 -5.40 22.67 -3.75
CA THR A 60 -6.68 22.32 -3.12
C THR A 60 -7.56 21.59 -4.11
N ILE A 61 -8.01 20.39 -3.77
CA ILE A 61 -8.95 19.58 -4.53
C ILE A 61 -9.92 18.97 -3.53
N ALA A 62 -11.12 19.48 -3.46
CA ALA A 62 -12.10 19.10 -2.43
C ALA A 62 -12.45 17.62 -2.50
N ASN A 63 -12.35 16.92 -1.36
CA ASN A 63 -12.70 15.51 -1.19
C ASN A 63 -12.03 14.61 -2.24
N HIS A 64 -10.75 14.86 -2.53
CA HIS A 64 -10.04 14.20 -3.64
C HIS A 64 -9.91 12.68 -3.48
N GLY A 65 -9.94 12.15 -2.27
CA GLY A 65 -9.79 10.71 -2.02
C GLY A 65 -8.41 10.12 -2.36
N TYR A 66 -7.47 10.93 -2.86
CA TYR A 66 -6.14 10.47 -3.22
C TYR A 66 -5.35 10.02 -2.00
N LYS A 67 -4.56 8.98 -2.18
CA LYS A 67 -3.64 8.48 -1.16
C LYS A 67 -2.21 8.93 -1.45
N LYS A 68 -1.39 8.94 -0.41
CA LYS A 68 0.03 9.23 -0.51
C LYS A 68 0.71 8.24 -1.47
N GLY A 69 1.54 8.74 -2.36
CA GLY A 69 2.25 7.93 -3.35
C GLY A 69 1.45 7.64 -4.63
N LEU A 70 0.18 8.09 -4.74
CA LEU A 70 -0.61 7.91 -5.94
C LEU A 70 0.07 8.63 -7.12
N LYS A 71 0.41 7.85 -8.15
CA LYS A 71 1.03 8.33 -9.38
C LYS A 71 -0.03 8.86 -10.35
N GLY A 72 0.29 9.91 -11.10
CA GLY A 72 -0.56 10.43 -12.17
C GLY A 72 0.08 11.58 -12.92
N GLN A 73 -0.67 12.16 -13.84
CA GLN A 73 -0.23 13.26 -14.70
C GLN A 73 -1.18 14.43 -14.61
N PHE A 74 -0.65 15.62 -14.88
CA PHE A 74 -1.44 16.83 -14.94
C PHE A 74 -1.70 17.26 -16.38
N THR A 75 -2.92 17.73 -16.64
CA THR A 75 -3.32 18.41 -17.87
C THR A 75 -3.98 19.74 -17.55
N THR A 76 -4.14 20.63 -18.52
CA THR A 76 -4.75 21.95 -18.34
C THR A 76 -5.42 22.43 -19.63
N THR A 77 -6.40 23.29 -19.49
CA THR A 77 -6.99 24.05 -20.60
C THR A 77 -6.18 25.31 -20.96
N GLY A 78 -5.23 25.71 -20.12
CA GLY A 78 -4.36 26.87 -20.29
C GLY A 78 -2.90 26.51 -20.12
N SER A 79 -2.23 27.09 -19.13
CA SER A 79 -0.83 26.75 -18.74
C SER A 79 -0.79 26.07 -17.39
N LEU A 80 -0.01 24.99 -17.26
CA LEU A 80 0.18 24.29 -15.98
C LEU A 80 0.86 25.21 -14.95
N PRO A 81 0.64 24.94 -13.66
CA PRO A 81 1.40 25.60 -12.59
C PRO A 81 2.91 25.44 -12.80
N GLY A 82 3.66 26.50 -12.53
CA GLY A 82 5.11 26.47 -12.69
C GLY A 82 5.73 25.43 -11.75
N GLY A 83 6.61 24.59 -12.30
CA GLY A 83 7.17 23.41 -11.65
C GLY A 83 6.49 22.11 -12.07
N ILE A 84 5.31 22.18 -12.72
CA ILE A 84 4.59 21.02 -13.25
C ILE A 84 4.66 21.02 -14.78
N SER A 85 5.01 19.89 -15.37
CA SER A 85 5.11 19.71 -16.83
C SER A 85 4.09 18.69 -17.31
N ALA A 86 3.56 18.91 -18.52
CA ALA A 86 2.65 17.96 -19.16
C ALA A 86 3.36 16.63 -19.49
N ALA A 87 2.63 15.55 -19.54
CA ALA A 87 3.12 14.20 -19.83
C ALA A 87 4.25 13.71 -18.90
N THR A 88 4.38 14.32 -17.75
CA THR A 88 5.34 13.94 -16.70
C THR A 88 4.59 13.27 -15.56
N ASP A 89 5.14 12.17 -15.07
CA ASP A 89 4.58 11.46 -13.92
C ASP A 89 4.94 12.16 -12.61
N TYR A 90 3.92 12.39 -11.80
CA TYR A 90 4.04 12.95 -10.46
C TYR A 90 3.39 12.04 -9.44
N PHE A 91 3.74 12.24 -8.16
CA PHE A 91 3.29 11.45 -7.03
C PHE A 91 2.65 12.35 -5.98
N ILE A 92 1.50 11.94 -5.45
CA ILE A 92 0.75 12.73 -4.48
C ILE A 92 1.37 12.62 -3.09
N ILE A 93 1.58 13.77 -2.47
CA ILE A 93 1.78 13.94 -1.03
C ILE A 93 0.45 14.41 -0.45
N ARG A 94 -0.30 13.50 0.17
CA ARG A 94 -1.58 13.85 0.79
C ARG A 94 -1.33 14.58 2.11
N LEU A 95 -1.87 15.78 2.25
CA LEU A 95 -1.85 16.54 3.49
C LEU A 95 -3.12 16.26 4.31
N ASP A 96 -4.28 16.37 3.67
CA ASP A 96 -5.60 16.09 4.23
C ASP A 96 -6.57 15.63 3.13
N ASP A 97 -7.90 15.65 3.38
CA ASP A 97 -8.91 15.21 2.40
C ASP A 97 -9.12 16.19 1.24
N ASN A 98 -8.65 17.43 1.38
CA ASN A 98 -8.86 18.50 0.43
C ASN A 98 -7.56 19.09 -0.14
N THR A 99 -6.40 18.72 0.41
CA THR A 99 -5.14 19.40 0.11
C THR A 99 -4.03 18.40 -0.19
N ILE A 100 -3.34 18.64 -1.29
CA ILE A 100 -2.18 17.84 -1.69
C ILE A 100 -0.94 18.72 -1.92
N LYS A 101 0.22 18.10 -1.88
CA LYS A 101 1.44 18.53 -2.55
C LYS A 101 1.84 17.48 -3.59
N VAL A 102 2.81 17.83 -4.41
CA VAL A 102 3.25 17.00 -5.54
C VAL A 102 4.74 16.71 -5.42
N ALA A 103 5.15 15.48 -5.72
CA ALA A 103 6.55 15.05 -5.78
C ALA A 103 6.88 14.47 -7.17
N ASP A 104 8.14 14.49 -7.53
CA ASP A 104 8.69 13.97 -8.80
C ASP A 104 9.00 12.46 -8.75
N SER A 105 8.95 11.85 -7.57
CA SER A 105 9.21 10.44 -7.36
C SER A 105 8.41 9.88 -6.19
N LEU A 106 8.19 8.56 -6.18
CA LEU A 106 7.54 7.87 -5.07
C LEU A 106 8.33 8.04 -3.77
N ALA A 107 9.66 7.96 -3.84
CA ALA A 107 10.53 8.12 -2.67
C ALA A 107 10.38 9.52 -2.05
N ASN A 108 10.33 10.57 -2.89
CA ASN A 108 10.10 11.94 -2.44
C ASN A 108 8.69 12.14 -1.89
N ALA A 109 7.68 11.50 -2.49
CA ALA A 109 6.32 11.53 -1.95
C ALA A 109 6.25 10.85 -0.57
N GLU A 110 6.88 9.70 -0.38
CA GLU A 110 6.96 9.00 0.90
C GLU A 110 7.72 9.80 1.96
N ALA A 111 8.78 10.51 1.57
CA ALA A 111 9.54 11.41 2.43
C ALA A 111 8.82 12.73 2.74
N GLY A 112 7.78 13.09 1.97
CA GLY A 112 7.09 14.38 2.08
C GLY A 112 7.83 15.54 1.40
N THR A 113 8.81 15.24 0.52
CA THR A 113 9.58 16.21 -0.23
C THR A 113 8.82 16.62 -1.50
N ALA A 114 8.26 17.82 -1.50
CA ALA A 114 7.51 18.34 -2.63
C ALA A 114 8.39 19.04 -3.67
N ILE A 115 7.92 19.08 -4.93
CA ILE A 115 8.45 20.00 -5.93
C ILE A 115 8.07 21.43 -5.59
N LEU A 116 8.85 22.39 -6.09
CA LEU A 116 8.52 23.80 -6.00
C LEU A 116 7.46 24.16 -7.03
N ILE A 117 6.36 24.75 -6.58
CA ILE A 117 5.34 25.39 -7.43
C ILE A 117 5.56 26.89 -7.36
N ASN A 118 5.93 27.54 -8.46
CA ASN A 118 6.27 28.95 -8.46
C ASN A 118 5.24 29.88 -9.13
N THR A 119 4.23 29.30 -9.80
CA THR A 119 3.08 30.03 -10.36
C THR A 119 1.82 29.18 -10.27
N THR A 120 0.65 29.81 -10.35
CA THR A 120 -0.65 29.11 -10.33
C THR A 120 -0.99 28.47 -11.68
N GLY A 121 -0.32 28.86 -12.76
CA GLY A 121 -0.75 28.55 -14.11
C GLY A 121 -1.99 29.37 -14.52
N SER A 122 -2.77 28.83 -15.47
CA SER A 122 -4.04 29.44 -15.91
C SER A 122 -5.01 28.39 -16.41
N GLY A 123 -6.32 28.67 -16.26
CA GLY A 123 -7.39 27.80 -16.72
C GLY A 123 -7.71 26.67 -15.72
N THR A 124 -8.39 25.65 -16.20
CA THR A 124 -8.75 24.48 -15.39
C THR A 124 -7.65 23.42 -15.53
N HIS A 125 -7.11 22.99 -14.43
CA HIS A 125 -6.14 21.90 -14.35
C HIS A 125 -6.84 20.60 -13.98
N THR A 126 -6.26 19.48 -14.36
CA THR A 126 -6.81 18.15 -14.07
C THR A 126 -5.68 17.22 -13.67
N PHE A 127 -5.82 16.54 -12.52
CA PHE A 127 -4.96 15.42 -12.17
C PHE A 127 -5.64 14.11 -12.60
N THR A 128 -4.97 13.35 -13.44
CA THR A 128 -5.40 12.03 -13.91
C THR A 128 -4.52 10.96 -13.28
N PRO A 129 -5.03 10.18 -12.31
CA PRO A 129 -4.29 9.08 -11.74
C PRO A 129 -3.89 8.02 -12.77
N ALA A 130 -2.72 7.46 -12.62
CA ALA A 130 -2.29 6.32 -13.43
C ALA A 130 -3.17 5.10 -13.13
N ALA A 131 -3.45 4.31 -14.15
CA ALA A 131 -4.07 3.00 -13.98
C ALA A 131 -3.19 2.10 -13.10
N PHE A 132 -3.81 1.13 -12.43
CA PHE A 132 -3.05 0.12 -11.70
C PHE A 132 -2.21 -0.70 -12.69
N GLY A 133 -0.91 -0.65 -12.53
CA GLY A 133 0.09 -1.32 -13.39
C GLY A 133 0.75 -2.51 -12.69
N GLY A 134 0.05 -3.09 -11.70
CA GLY A 134 0.56 -4.24 -10.97
C GLY A 134 1.26 -3.88 -9.66
N GLY A 135 1.74 -4.92 -9.00
CA GLY A 135 2.46 -4.84 -7.76
C GLY A 135 3.01 -6.19 -7.36
N MET A 136 3.71 -6.25 -6.24
CA MET A 136 4.23 -7.49 -5.67
C MET A 136 3.78 -7.63 -4.22
N ILE A 137 3.26 -8.79 -3.89
CA ILE A 137 3.08 -9.24 -2.51
C ILE A 137 4.20 -10.20 -2.18
N GLY A 138 4.84 -10.00 -1.03
CA GLY A 138 5.91 -10.87 -0.58
C GLY A 138 5.92 -11.11 0.92
N LEU A 139 6.49 -12.25 1.32
CA LEU A 139 6.77 -12.57 2.70
C LEU A 139 8.28 -12.60 2.96
N SER A 140 8.66 -12.11 4.12
CA SER A 140 10.03 -12.16 4.65
C SER A 140 9.99 -12.65 6.09
N THR A 141 11.06 -13.28 6.53
CA THR A 141 11.17 -13.89 7.86
C THR A 141 12.36 -13.36 8.63
N SER A 142 12.27 -13.42 9.95
CA SER A 142 13.35 -13.01 10.85
C SER A 142 13.29 -13.77 12.18
N ASN A 143 14.45 -13.98 12.81
CA ASN A 143 14.55 -14.51 14.17
C ASN A 143 14.77 -13.41 15.23
N ASN A 144 15.09 -12.20 14.81
CA ASN A 144 15.34 -11.07 15.74
C ASN A 144 14.39 -9.89 15.54
N GLY A 145 13.48 -9.95 14.55
CA GLY A 145 12.53 -8.87 14.26
C GLY A 145 13.14 -7.63 13.60
N ILE A 146 14.43 -7.65 13.28
CA ILE A 146 15.18 -6.54 12.69
C ILE A 146 15.63 -6.88 11.28
N ASN A 147 16.35 -7.99 11.13
CA ASN A 147 16.89 -8.44 9.85
C ASN A 147 15.94 -9.44 9.21
N TYR A 148 15.34 -9.06 8.09
CA TYR A 148 14.39 -9.88 7.36
C TYR A 148 14.98 -10.44 6.07
N VAL A 149 14.73 -11.72 5.82
CA VAL A 149 15.12 -12.44 4.59
C VAL A 149 13.86 -12.80 3.82
N ASN A 150 13.84 -12.48 2.54
CA ASN A 150 12.70 -12.81 1.68
C ASN A 150 12.53 -14.33 1.54
N LEU A 151 11.29 -14.77 1.52
CA LEU A 151 10.90 -16.12 1.15
C LEU A 151 10.60 -16.16 -0.35
N PRO A 152 11.49 -16.70 -1.19
CA PRO A 152 11.32 -16.63 -2.66
C PRO A 152 10.04 -17.32 -3.15
N SER A 153 9.64 -18.44 -2.52
CA SER A 153 8.41 -19.17 -2.84
C SER A 153 7.13 -18.45 -2.39
N CYS A 154 7.24 -17.35 -1.65
CA CYS A 154 6.13 -16.54 -1.14
C CYS A 154 6.15 -15.14 -1.74
N GLN A 155 6.51 -15.01 -3.01
CA GLN A 155 6.45 -13.78 -3.79
C GLN A 155 5.39 -13.95 -4.88
N VAL A 156 4.43 -13.03 -4.95
CA VAL A 156 3.33 -13.07 -5.92
C VAL A 156 3.21 -11.72 -6.60
N SER A 157 3.31 -11.72 -7.93
CA SER A 157 2.96 -10.55 -8.74
C SER A 157 1.46 -10.45 -8.87
N ILE A 158 0.91 -9.25 -8.70
CA ILE A 158 -0.50 -8.94 -8.94
C ILE A 158 -0.62 -7.91 -10.05
N ASP A 159 -1.46 -8.21 -11.02
CA ASP A 159 -1.74 -7.35 -12.18
C ASP A 159 -3.24 -7.04 -12.32
N SER A 160 -4.08 -7.77 -11.60
CA SER A 160 -5.54 -7.67 -11.62
C SER A 160 -6.12 -7.91 -10.22
N ALA A 161 -7.41 -7.67 -10.06
CA ALA A 161 -8.11 -8.00 -8.82
C ALA A 161 -8.09 -9.51 -8.57
N GLY A 162 -7.99 -9.92 -7.31
CA GLY A 162 -7.92 -11.34 -6.96
C GLY A 162 -7.58 -11.60 -5.51
N ASN A 163 -7.04 -12.77 -5.27
CA ASN A 163 -6.56 -13.14 -3.95
C ASN A 163 -5.33 -14.07 -4.04
N SER A 164 -4.56 -14.09 -2.98
CA SER A 164 -3.40 -14.97 -2.81
C SER A 164 -3.38 -15.55 -1.41
N MET A 165 -3.03 -16.81 -1.29
CA MET A 165 -2.93 -17.47 0.00
C MET A 165 -1.52 -18.03 0.20
N PHE A 166 -0.91 -17.68 1.32
CA PHE A 166 0.39 -18.17 1.74
C PHE A 166 0.19 -19.10 2.93
N ASN A 167 0.52 -20.38 2.74
CA ASN A 167 0.47 -21.37 3.80
C ASN A 167 1.89 -21.64 4.31
N ILE A 168 2.09 -21.47 5.62
CA ILE A 168 3.36 -21.66 6.29
C ILE A 168 3.14 -22.75 7.35
N VAL A 169 3.88 -23.85 7.19
CA VAL A 169 3.82 -25.00 8.10
C VAL A 169 5.14 -25.08 8.86
N GLU A 170 5.05 -25.18 10.19
CA GLU A 170 6.19 -25.31 11.09
C GLU A 170 7.28 -24.23 10.85
N PRO A 171 6.92 -22.94 11.01
CA PRO A 171 7.89 -21.89 10.77
C PRO A 171 9.07 -21.99 11.76
N ALA A 172 10.29 -22.07 11.20
CA ALA A 172 11.52 -22.09 11.98
C ALA A 172 12.00 -20.70 12.43
N TYR A 173 11.13 -19.69 12.36
CA TYR A 173 11.44 -18.30 12.66
C TYR A 173 10.36 -17.66 13.55
N GLN A 174 10.74 -16.58 14.25
CA GLN A 174 9.88 -15.95 15.24
C GLN A 174 9.04 -14.80 14.66
N PHE A 175 9.47 -14.21 13.55
CA PHE A 175 8.82 -13.06 12.95
C PHE A 175 8.56 -13.31 11.47
N LEU A 176 7.40 -12.86 11.02
CA LEU A 176 6.98 -12.81 9.62
C LEU A 176 6.65 -11.38 9.25
N LYS A 177 7.12 -10.94 8.11
CA LYS A 177 6.76 -9.64 7.55
C LYS A 177 6.08 -9.83 6.20
N PHE A 178 4.85 -9.33 6.11
CA PHE A 178 4.13 -9.16 4.86
C PHE A 178 4.51 -7.81 4.25
N THR A 179 4.76 -7.78 2.95
CA THR A 179 5.05 -6.54 2.22
C THR A 179 4.25 -6.53 0.92
N PHE A 180 3.57 -5.42 0.66
CA PHE A 180 3.01 -5.08 -0.63
C PHE A 180 3.81 -3.92 -1.22
N THR A 181 4.19 -4.02 -2.49
CA THR A 181 4.90 -2.98 -3.25
C THR A 181 4.17 -2.73 -4.56
N PRO A 182 3.49 -1.59 -4.74
CA PRO A 182 2.84 -1.25 -6.01
C PRO A 182 3.87 -0.86 -7.06
N SER A 183 3.57 -1.14 -8.33
CA SER A 183 4.32 -0.63 -9.48
C SER A 183 3.75 0.71 -9.95
N SER A 184 2.43 0.84 -10.02
CA SER A 184 1.71 2.09 -10.29
C SER A 184 0.24 1.95 -9.95
N GLY A 185 -0.47 3.10 -9.86
CA GLY A 185 -1.88 3.14 -9.52
C GLY A 185 -2.15 2.80 -8.07
N ALA A 186 -3.36 2.34 -7.79
CA ALA A 186 -3.79 2.04 -6.43
C ALA A 186 -4.59 0.73 -6.34
N VAL A 187 -4.54 0.09 -5.17
CA VAL A 187 -5.25 -1.16 -4.89
C VAL A 187 -5.90 -1.09 -3.51
N ASP A 188 -7.07 -1.69 -3.38
CA ASP A 188 -7.67 -1.99 -2.08
C ASP A 188 -7.09 -3.32 -1.62
N LEU A 189 -6.48 -3.36 -0.43
CA LEU A 189 -5.79 -4.53 0.08
C LEU A 189 -6.30 -4.89 1.47
N SER A 190 -6.79 -6.13 1.61
CA SER A 190 -7.12 -6.76 2.88
C SER A 190 -6.25 -7.99 3.09
N VAL A 191 -5.60 -8.11 4.23
CA VAL A 191 -4.79 -9.28 4.58
C VAL A 191 -5.24 -9.84 5.91
N ILE A 192 -5.64 -11.11 5.89
CA ILE A 192 -6.16 -11.84 7.04
C ILE A 192 -5.14 -12.92 7.43
N LEU A 193 -4.73 -12.91 8.68
CA LEU A 193 -3.93 -13.95 9.30
C LEU A 193 -4.86 -14.99 9.94
N ASN A 194 -4.67 -16.25 9.58
CA ASN A 194 -5.25 -17.39 10.30
C ASN A 194 -4.12 -18.23 10.90
N GLY A 195 -4.10 -18.38 12.21
CA GLY A 195 -3.13 -19.18 12.92
C GLY A 195 -3.81 -20.29 13.71
N TYR A 196 -3.20 -21.46 13.74
CA TYR A 196 -3.66 -22.61 14.51
C TYR A 196 -2.60 -23.00 15.51
N ASP A 197 -2.95 -23.00 16.78
CA ASP A 197 -2.14 -23.55 17.86
C ASP A 197 -2.35 -25.06 17.91
N SER A 198 -1.31 -25.84 17.67
CA SER A 198 -1.37 -27.30 17.75
C SER A 198 -1.18 -27.85 19.16
N LEU A 199 -1.18 -27.02 20.18
CA LEU A 199 -1.17 -27.48 21.58
C LEU A 199 -2.49 -28.14 22.04
N GLY A 200 -3.40 -28.43 21.10
CA GLY A 200 -4.58 -29.24 21.29
C GLY A 200 -4.35 -30.72 21.06
N GLY A 201 -3.99 -31.46 22.11
CA GLY A 201 -4.28 -32.88 22.20
C GLY A 201 -3.21 -33.88 21.74
N LYS A 202 -2.15 -34.02 22.51
CA LYS A 202 -1.81 -35.38 22.97
C LYS A 202 -2.46 -35.55 24.34
N GLU A 203 -3.76 -35.73 24.37
CA GLU A 203 -4.33 -36.52 25.44
C GLU A 203 -3.76 -37.94 25.27
N GLY A 204 -2.85 -38.27 26.15
CA GLY A 204 -2.37 -39.64 26.25
C GLY A 204 -3.59 -40.54 26.44
N VAL A 205 -3.83 -41.42 25.48
CA VAL A 205 -4.64 -42.60 25.72
C VAL A 205 -3.90 -43.38 26.79
N GLY A 206 -4.29 -43.16 28.06
CA GLY A 206 -3.89 -43.99 29.15
C GLY A 206 -4.33 -45.42 28.86
N HIS A 207 -3.38 -46.25 28.52
CA HIS A 207 -3.60 -47.69 28.56
C HIS A 207 -3.80 -48.05 30.03
N VAL A 208 -5.05 -48.31 30.39
CA VAL A 208 -5.40 -49.03 31.63
C VAL A 208 -5.21 -50.52 31.32
N GLN A 209 -4.25 -51.15 32.00
CA GLN A 209 -4.20 -52.57 32.15
C GLN A 209 -5.25 -53.06 33.14
#